data_b8969b194191ee9e3373952ac120fb77
#
_entry.id   b8969b194191ee9e3373952ac120fb77
#
_cell.length_a   1.000
_cell.length_b   1.000
_cell.length_c   1.000
_cell.angle_alpha   90.00
_cell.angle_beta   90.00
_cell.angle_gamma   90.00
#
_symmetry.space_group_name_H-M   'P 1'
#
loop_
_entity.id
_entity.type
_entity.pdbx_description
1 polymer ?
#
loop_
_entity_poly.entity_id
_entity_poly.type
_entity_poly.pdbx_seq_one_letter_code
_entity_poly.pdbx_strand_id
1 'polypeptide(L)'
;MKNKIDICYLCGERLNGNIDDDHVPPKQFYAKAIRKIHNPNLLTLPTHKSCNKSYQNDEDYFVNSFAPLTIGSYSGNAIWKDISKSLKRPQGKRLGLMILGEFDKSIILPHGKIMKKFNGKRVRRIIWKITRGLFFKETGRFLPEDTPRLFNFISVNEEPPKEFFCVRNTPSRGQYPGVFDYKYIDFPEINNLHYWAMLFWDRLIVIIAFHDPNCPCKKCKTLRDK
;
A
#
# COMPACT_ATOMS: atom_id res chain seq x y z
N MET A 1 -25.76 -14.87 5.16
CA MET A 1 -26.14 -13.56 4.57
C MET A 1 -24.86 -12.72 4.43
N LYS A 2 -24.48 -12.30 3.22
CA LYS A 2 -23.36 -11.34 3.07
C LYS A 2 -23.84 -10.02 3.65
N ASN A 3 -23.24 -9.53 4.72
CA ASN A 3 -23.53 -8.19 5.23
C ASN A 3 -23.31 -7.21 4.08
N LYS A 4 -24.38 -6.53 3.68
CA LYS A 4 -24.31 -5.52 2.63
C LYS A 4 -23.42 -4.39 3.14
N ILE A 5 -22.32 -4.14 2.46
CA ILE A 5 -21.43 -3.04 2.79
C ILE A 5 -22.15 -1.75 2.40
N ASP A 6 -22.54 -0.95 3.38
CA ASP A 6 -23.33 0.26 3.17
C ASP A 6 -22.52 1.56 3.27
N ILE A 7 -21.23 1.46 3.58
CA ILE A 7 -20.35 2.63 3.73
C ILE A 7 -19.12 2.53 2.82
N CYS A 8 -18.65 3.68 2.38
CA CYS A 8 -17.40 3.81 1.65
C CYS A 8 -16.22 3.70 2.62
N TYR A 9 -15.33 2.72 2.44
CA TYR A 9 -14.18 2.54 3.33
C TYR A 9 -13.16 3.71 3.26
N LEU A 10 -13.26 4.59 2.24
CA LEU A 10 -12.37 5.74 2.07
C LEU A 10 -12.85 7.01 2.77
N CYS A 11 -14.15 7.25 2.89
CA CYS A 11 -14.66 8.45 3.56
C CYS A 11 -15.56 8.17 4.76
N GLY A 12 -16.01 6.92 4.95
CA GLY A 12 -16.93 6.55 6.04
C GLY A 12 -18.40 6.86 5.79
N GLU A 13 -18.71 7.61 4.75
CA GLU A 13 -20.07 7.99 4.41
C GLU A 13 -20.86 6.83 3.76
N ARG A 14 -22.18 6.85 3.87
CA ARG A 14 -23.04 5.88 3.23
C ARG A 14 -22.83 5.87 1.72
N LEU A 15 -22.78 4.68 1.15
CA LEU A 15 -22.71 4.49 -0.30
C LEU A 15 -24.02 4.93 -0.95
N ASN A 16 -23.96 6.02 -1.69
CA ASN A 16 -25.06 6.57 -2.45
C ASN A 16 -24.56 7.09 -3.82
N GLY A 17 -25.43 7.22 -4.78
CA GLY A 17 -25.11 7.79 -6.09
C GLY A 17 -24.14 6.92 -6.90
N ASN A 18 -23.03 7.52 -7.34
CA ASN A 18 -22.10 6.90 -8.28
C ASN A 18 -21.06 6.04 -7.53
N ILE A 19 -21.33 4.75 -7.44
CA ILE A 19 -20.50 3.75 -6.74
C ILE A 19 -19.55 3.09 -7.74
N ASP A 20 -18.35 2.73 -7.29
CA ASP A 20 -17.32 2.02 -8.03
C ASP A 20 -16.72 0.92 -7.15
N ASP A 21 -16.16 -0.11 -7.77
CA ASP A 21 -15.42 -1.17 -7.08
C ASP A 21 -13.94 -0.85 -7.09
N ASP A 22 -13.40 -0.60 -5.91
CA ASP A 22 -11.99 -0.31 -5.71
C ASP A 22 -11.19 -1.57 -5.35
N HIS A 23 -10.09 -1.80 -6.04
CA HIS A 23 -9.21 -2.93 -5.79
C HIS A 23 -8.24 -2.65 -4.63
N VAL A 24 -8.11 -3.58 -3.70
CA VAL A 24 -7.22 -3.48 -2.54
C VAL A 24 -6.27 -4.69 -2.48
N PRO A 25 -4.97 -4.55 -2.80
CA PRO A 25 -4.32 -3.36 -3.36
C PRO A 25 -4.78 -3.06 -4.79
N PRO A 26 -4.43 -1.86 -5.34
CA PRO A 26 -4.84 -1.44 -6.67
C PRO A 26 -4.50 -2.46 -7.76
N LYS A 27 -5.41 -2.67 -8.70
CA LYS A 27 -5.27 -3.66 -9.79
C LYS A 27 -3.98 -3.53 -10.58
N GLN A 28 -3.45 -2.32 -10.71
CA GLN A 28 -2.21 -2.05 -11.43
C GLN A 28 -0.94 -2.60 -10.75
N PHE A 29 -1.01 -3.05 -9.49
CA PHE A 29 0.09 -3.75 -8.82
C PHE A 29 0.34 -5.14 -9.43
N TYR A 30 -0.67 -5.69 -10.10
CA TYR A 30 -0.64 -7.00 -10.73
C TYR A 30 -0.32 -6.85 -12.22
N ALA A 31 0.86 -7.25 -12.64
CA ALA A 31 1.27 -7.23 -14.04
C ALA A 31 0.24 -7.92 -14.95
N LYS A 32 0.05 -7.40 -16.16
CA LYS A 32 -0.91 -7.96 -17.13
C LYS A 32 -0.65 -9.44 -17.42
N ALA A 33 0.62 -9.83 -17.52
CA ALA A 33 0.99 -11.23 -17.74
C ALA A 33 0.52 -12.12 -16.58
N ILE A 34 0.74 -11.70 -15.34
CA ILE A 34 0.30 -12.42 -14.14
C ILE A 34 -1.23 -12.53 -14.11
N ARG A 35 -1.95 -11.44 -14.37
CA ARG A 35 -3.41 -11.45 -14.40
C ARG A 35 -3.98 -12.36 -15.48
N LYS A 36 -3.31 -12.43 -16.64
CA LYS A 36 -3.75 -13.30 -17.76
C LYS A 36 -3.55 -14.80 -17.45
N ILE A 37 -2.42 -15.15 -16.82
CA ILE A 37 -2.08 -16.56 -16.55
C ILE A 37 -2.88 -17.11 -15.38
N HIS A 38 -2.99 -16.33 -14.31
CA HIS A 38 -3.50 -16.81 -13.04
C HIS A 38 -4.93 -16.35 -12.75
N ASN A 39 -5.45 -15.37 -13.52
CA ASN A 39 -6.79 -14.80 -13.34
C ASN A 39 -7.17 -14.59 -11.86
N PRO A 40 -6.37 -13.85 -11.06
CA PRO A 40 -6.58 -13.75 -9.63
C PRO A 40 -7.90 -13.04 -9.33
N ASN A 41 -8.65 -13.61 -8.39
CA ASN A 41 -9.82 -12.94 -7.83
C ASN A 41 -9.36 -11.86 -6.85
N LEU A 42 -9.15 -10.66 -7.35
CA LEU A 42 -8.66 -9.54 -6.56
C LEU A 42 -9.74 -9.02 -5.61
N LEU A 43 -9.34 -8.72 -4.37
CA LEU A 43 -10.23 -8.08 -3.41
C LEU A 43 -10.74 -6.75 -3.97
N THR A 44 -12.05 -6.57 -3.98
CA THR A 44 -12.71 -5.29 -4.27
C THR A 44 -13.58 -4.85 -3.10
N LEU A 45 -13.63 -3.55 -2.89
CA LEU A 45 -14.49 -2.92 -1.91
C LEU A 45 -15.29 -1.80 -2.58
N PRO A 46 -16.59 -1.69 -2.31
CA PRO A 46 -17.39 -0.62 -2.88
C PRO A 46 -17.01 0.74 -2.30
N THR A 47 -16.89 1.72 -3.17
CA THR A 47 -16.53 3.10 -2.82
C THR A 47 -17.35 4.10 -3.64
N HIS A 48 -17.35 5.38 -3.23
CA HIS A 48 -17.76 6.42 -4.14
C HIS A 48 -16.73 6.57 -5.26
N LYS A 49 -17.18 6.72 -6.48
CA LYS A 49 -16.31 6.90 -7.65
C LYS A 49 -15.34 8.08 -7.51
N SER A 50 -15.78 9.18 -6.91
CA SER A 50 -14.94 10.34 -6.61
C SER A 50 -13.81 10.02 -5.63
N CYS A 51 -14.11 9.24 -4.58
CA CYS A 51 -13.13 8.79 -3.61
C CYS A 51 -12.05 7.93 -4.29
N ASN A 52 -12.46 6.91 -5.05
CA ASN A 52 -11.54 6.03 -5.78
C ASN A 52 -10.68 6.83 -6.77
N LYS A 53 -11.30 7.66 -7.60
CA LYS A 53 -10.60 8.49 -8.59
C LYS A 53 -9.54 9.41 -7.98
N SER A 54 -9.74 9.89 -6.75
CA SER A 54 -8.80 10.78 -6.08
C SER A 54 -7.42 10.16 -5.82
N TYR A 55 -7.32 8.84 -5.81
CA TYR A 55 -6.07 8.10 -5.58
C TYR A 55 -5.34 7.69 -6.85
N GLN A 56 -5.99 7.70 -8.01
CA GLN A 56 -5.47 7.12 -9.26
C GLN A 56 -4.06 7.62 -9.62
N ASN A 57 -3.83 8.93 -9.57
CA ASN A 57 -2.51 9.48 -9.89
C ASN A 57 -1.42 9.04 -8.90
N ASP A 58 -1.78 8.87 -7.63
CA ASP A 58 -0.83 8.44 -6.59
C ASP A 58 -0.55 6.95 -6.67
N GLU A 59 -1.51 6.15 -7.09
CA GLU A 59 -1.33 4.73 -7.39
C GLU A 59 -0.37 4.55 -8.57
N ASP A 60 -0.57 5.29 -9.65
CA ASP A 60 0.33 5.29 -10.80
C ASP A 60 1.74 5.68 -10.38
N TYR A 61 1.85 6.72 -9.57
CA TYR A 61 3.13 7.15 -9.01
C TYR A 61 3.80 6.04 -8.20
N PHE A 62 3.07 5.42 -7.26
CA PHE A 62 3.60 4.38 -6.39
C PHE A 62 4.16 3.20 -7.21
N VAL A 63 3.35 2.65 -8.12
CA VAL A 63 3.76 1.49 -8.91
C VAL A 63 4.97 1.83 -9.78
N ASN A 64 4.96 2.97 -10.48
CA ASN A 64 6.06 3.36 -11.34
C ASN A 64 7.35 3.68 -10.57
N SER A 65 7.24 4.21 -9.35
CA SER A 65 8.40 4.54 -8.51
C SER A 65 9.04 3.33 -7.85
N PHE A 66 8.23 2.34 -7.44
CA PHE A 66 8.74 1.19 -6.68
C PHE A 66 9.05 -0.04 -7.54
N ALA A 67 8.39 -0.24 -8.67
CA ALA A 67 8.63 -1.40 -9.51
C ALA A 67 10.11 -1.60 -9.92
N PRO A 68 10.90 -0.56 -10.23
CA PRO A 68 12.32 -0.74 -10.52
C PRO A 68 13.11 -1.36 -9.36
N LEU A 69 12.68 -1.13 -8.11
CA LEU A 69 13.33 -1.65 -6.91
C LEU A 69 13.00 -3.13 -6.65
N THR A 70 12.04 -3.67 -7.36
CA THR A 70 11.57 -5.07 -7.19
C THR A 70 12.09 -6.01 -8.27
N ILE A 71 12.94 -5.52 -9.17
CA ILE A 71 13.63 -6.32 -10.18
C ILE A 71 14.42 -7.43 -9.48
N GLY A 72 14.35 -8.66 -10.03
CA GLY A 72 14.96 -9.86 -9.48
C GLY A 72 13.97 -10.82 -8.80
N SER A 73 12.70 -10.42 -8.59
CA SER A 73 11.61 -11.33 -8.31
C SER A 73 10.78 -11.60 -9.59
N TYR A 74 10.02 -12.70 -9.60
CA TYR A 74 9.14 -13.02 -10.73
C TYR A 74 8.11 -11.91 -10.98
N SER A 75 7.39 -11.51 -9.93
CA SER A 75 6.36 -10.47 -10.00
C SER A 75 6.95 -9.08 -10.26
N GLY A 76 8.10 -8.76 -9.65
CA GLY A 76 8.81 -7.52 -9.88
C GLY A 76 9.30 -7.37 -11.33
N ASN A 77 9.85 -8.43 -11.91
CA ASN A 77 10.24 -8.44 -13.32
C ASN A 77 9.03 -8.28 -14.25
N ALA A 78 7.91 -8.93 -13.93
CA ALA A 78 6.68 -8.83 -14.72
C ALA A 78 6.10 -7.41 -14.69
N ILE A 79 6.01 -6.79 -13.50
CA ILE A 79 5.49 -5.41 -13.38
C ILE A 79 6.44 -4.40 -14.04
N TRP A 80 7.74 -4.56 -13.88
CA TRP A 80 8.72 -3.70 -14.54
C TRP A 80 8.61 -3.75 -16.07
N LYS A 81 8.37 -4.93 -16.65
CA LYS A 81 8.14 -5.10 -18.09
C LYS A 81 6.92 -4.30 -18.58
N ASP A 82 5.83 -4.30 -17.82
CA ASP A 82 4.63 -3.53 -18.17
C ASP A 82 4.87 -2.04 -18.06
N ILE A 83 5.54 -1.59 -17.00
CA ILE A 83 5.85 -0.18 -16.75
C ILE A 83 6.81 0.37 -17.80
N SER A 84 7.90 -0.32 -18.06
CA SER A 84 8.89 0.13 -19.05
C SER A 84 8.28 0.31 -20.44
N LYS A 85 7.31 -0.54 -20.82
CA LYS A 85 6.52 -0.35 -22.04
C LYS A 85 5.60 0.88 -21.95
N SER A 86 4.99 1.12 -20.79
CA SER A 86 4.11 2.28 -20.59
C SER A 86 4.86 3.60 -20.63
N LEU A 87 6.04 3.66 -20.00
CA LEU A 87 6.88 4.87 -19.98
C LEU A 87 7.43 5.28 -21.36
N LYS A 88 7.55 4.32 -22.28
CA LYS A 88 7.95 4.60 -23.69
C LYS A 88 6.85 5.27 -24.52
N ARG A 89 5.60 5.24 -24.05
CA ARG A 89 4.47 5.90 -24.74
C ARG A 89 4.45 7.39 -24.46
N PRO A 90 3.95 8.23 -25.40
CA PRO A 90 3.87 9.68 -25.19
C PRO A 90 3.22 10.08 -23.87
N GLN A 91 2.11 9.42 -23.48
CA GLN A 91 1.37 9.69 -22.24
C GLN A 91 2.16 9.35 -20.98
N GLY A 92 3.05 8.35 -21.05
CA GLY A 92 3.90 7.92 -19.92
C GLY A 92 5.17 8.77 -19.76
N LYS A 93 5.57 9.52 -20.78
CA LYS A 93 6.84 10.24 -20.83
C LYS A 93 6.99 11.25 -19.68
N ARG A 94 5.94 12.03 -19.39
CA ARG A 94 5.95 13.02 -18.30
C ARG A 94 6.17 12.36 -16.92
N LEU A 95 5.48 11.27 -16.65
CA LEU A 95 5.65 10.50 -15.42
C LEU A 95 7.06 9.88 -15.33
N GLY A 96 7.55 9.35 -16.45
CA GLY A 96 8.91 8.81 -16.54
C GLY A 96 9.98 9.84 -16.23
N LEU A 97 9.88 11.04 -16.80
CA LEU A 97 10.81 12.15 -16.54
C LEU A 97 10.75 12.60 -15.06
N MET A 98 9.55 12.67 -14.47
CA MET A 98 9.39 13.00 -13.07
C MET A 98 10.09 11.97 -12.17
N ILE A 99 9.90 10.68 -12.44
CA ILE A 99 10.53 9.59 -11.67
C ILE A 99 12.05 9.58 -11.85
N LEU A 100 12.54 9.83 -13.06
CA LEU A 100 13.98 9.96 -13.32
C LEU A 100 14.59 11.15 -12.57
N GLY A 101 13.85 12.26 -12.43
CA GLY A 101 14.26 13.41 -11.63
C GLY A 101 14.37 13.15 -10.13
N GLU A 102 13.80 12.05 -9.62
CA GLU A 102 13.90 11.64 -8.21
C GLU A 102 15.24 10.96 -7.89
N PHE A 103 16.02 10.56 -8.90
CA PHE A 103 17.35 9.97 -8.69
C PHE A 103 18.37 11.07 -8.45
N ASP A 104 19.00 11.05 -7.29
CA ASP A 104 20.08 11.96 -6.93
C ASP A 104 21.41 11.42 -7.46
N LYS A 105 21.87 11.98 -8.58
CA LYS A 105 23.12 11.57 -9.21
C LYS A 105 24.35 12.20 -8.55
N SER A 106 24.16 13.16 -7.65
CA SER A 106 25.26 13.82 -6.92
C SER A 106 25.82 12.98 -5.80
N ILE A 107 25.05 11.99 -5.32
CA ILE A 107 25.45 11.08 -4.25
C ILE A 107 25.66 9.70 -4.84
N ILE A 108 26.92 9.31 -5.01
CA ILE A 108 27.32 7.96 -5.38
C ILE A 108 27.60 7.19 -4.10
N LEU A 109 26.73 6.27 -3.77
CA LEU A 109 26.92 5.35 -2.63
C LEU A 109 27.93 4.24 -3.00
N PRO A 110 28.56 3.59 -2.00
CA PRO A 110 29.40 2.43 -2.24
C PRO A 110 28.72 1.39 -3.13
N HIS A 111 29.49 0.70 -3.97
CA HIS A 111 29.01 -0.31 -4.92
C HIS A 111 28.10 0.24 -6.05
N GLY A 112 28.26 1.50 -6.42
CA GLY A 112 27.50 2.10 -7.54
C GLY A 112 26.00 2.30 -7.28
N LYS A 113 25.58 2.26 -6.02
CA LYS A 113 24.20 2.53 -5.63
C LYS A 113 23.86 4.00 -5.82
N ILE A 114 22.69 4.29 -6.34
CA ILE A 114 22.17 5.64 -6.56
C ILE A 114 21.04 5.91 -5.56
N MET A 115 21.05 7.10 -4.95
CA MET A 115 19.99 7.52 -4.05
C MET A 115 18.74 7.92 -4.84
N LYS A 116 17.58 7.51 -4.37
CA LYS A 116 16.28 7.91 -4.91
C LYS A 116 15.46 8.63 -3.83
N LYS A 117 14.99 9.84 -4.16
CA LYS A 117 14.08 10.62 -3.29
C LYS A 117 12.63 10.40 -3.71
N PHE A 118 11.83 9.82 -2.84
CA PHE A 118 10.41 9.60 -3.08
C PHE A 118 9.57 10.79 -2.63
N ASN A 119 8.45 11.03 -3.34
CA ASN A 119 7.39 11.88 -2.81
C ASN A 119 6.67 11.15 -1.66
N GLY A 120 7.15 11.40 -0.45
CA GLY A 120 6.67 10.70 0.75
C GLY A 120 5.17 10.91 1.02
N LYS A 121 4.58 12.04 0.64
CA LYS A 121 3.13 12.28 0.81
C LYS A 121 2.31 11.32 -0.06
N ARG A 122 2.65 11.19 -1.33
CA ARG A 122 1.97 10.28 -2.27
C ARG A 122 2.13 8.82 -1.86
N VAL A 123 3.35 8.43 -1.50
CA VAL A 123 3.65 7.07 -1.04
C VAL A 123 2.84 6.72 0.20
N ARG A 124 2.88 7.59 1.24
CA ARG A 124 2.11 7.41 2.48
C ARG A 124 0.62 7.27 2.21
N ARG A 125 0.08 8.08 1.30
CA ARG A 125 -1.33 8.09 0.97
C ARG A 125 -1.78 6.74 0.38
N ILE A 126 -0.99 6.13 -0.50
CA ILE A 126 -1.31 4.83 -1.09
C ILE A 126 -1.18 3.69 -0.09
N ILE A 127 -0.11 3.66 0.68
CA ILE A 127 0.04 2.65 1.74
C ILE A 127 -1.13 2.73 2.72
N TRP A 128 -1.52 3.95 3.11
CA TRP A 128 -2.65 4.13 4.01
C TRP A 128 -3.99 3.74 3.38
N LYS A 129 -4.22 4.05 2.10
CA LYS A 129 -5.38 3.56 1.36
C LYS A 129 -5.50 2.04 1.45
N ILE A 130 -4.41 1.33 1.14
CA ILE A 130 -4.37 -0.14 1.19
C ILE A 130 -4.64 -0.63 2.61
N THR A 131 -3.98 -0.05 3.63
CA THR A 131 -4.20 -0.41 5.04
C THR A 131 -5.66 -0.26 5.44
N ARG A 132 -6.30 0.86 5.08
CA ARG A 132 -7.72 1.13 5.39
C ARG A 132 -8.65 0.10 4.75
N GLY A 133 -8.41 -0.26 3.49
CA GLY A 133 -9.18 -1.27 2.79
C GLY A 133 -9.02 -2.66 3.41
N LEU A 134 -7.80 -3.05 3.75
CA LEU A 134 -7.54 -4.32 4.44
C LEU A 134 -8.13 -4.33 5.85
N PHE A 135 -7.98 -3.25 6.60
CA PHE A 135 -8.59 -3.10 7.92
C PHE A 135 -10.12 -3.25 7.85
N PHE A 136 -10.74 -2.59 6.87
CA PHE A 136 -12.18 -2.70 6.64
C PHE A 136 -12.60 -4.13 6.28
N LYS A 137 -11.83 -4.82 5.43
CA LYS A 137 -12.06 -6.23 5.09
C LYS A 137 -11.99 -7.14 6.32
N GLU A 138 -10.99 -6.95 7.17
CA GLU A 138 -10.73 -7.85 8.30
C GLU A 138 -11.65 -7.56 9.50
N THR A 139 -12.06 -6.31 9.70
CA THR A 139 -12.79 -5.90 10.91
C THR A 139 -14.23 -5.44 10.65
N GLY A 140 -14.59 -5.13 9.40
CA GLY A 140 -15.85 -4.47 9.05
C GLY A 140 -15.96 -3.02 9.51
N ARG A 141 -14.89 -2.45 10.07
CA ARG A 141 -14.89 -1.11 10.68
C ARG A 141 -14.22 -0.08 9.76
N PHE A 142 -14.73 1.13 9.78
CA PHE A 142 -14.12 2.27 9.12
C PHE A 142 -12.86 2.74 9.87
N LEU A 143 -11.79 3.02 9.12
CA LEU A 143 -10.55 3.58 9.65
C LEU A 143 -10.36 4.99 9.06
N PRO A 144 -10.44 6.07 9.87
CA PRO A 144 -10.27 7.44 9.41
C PRO A 144 -8.92 7.72 8.76
N GLU A 145 -8.88 8.67 7.84
CA GLU A 145 -7.66 9.04 7.13
C GLU A 145 -6.63 9.71 8.04
N ASP A 146 -7.07 10.45 9.03
CA ASP A 146 -6.27 11.19 10.01
C ASP A 146 -5.79 10.36 11.20
N THR A 147 -6.15 9.07 11.27
CA THR A 147 -5.67 8.17 12.33
C THR A 147 -4.15 8.23 12.43
N PRO A 148 -3.59 8.54 13.62
CA PRO A 148 -2.15 8.59 13.85
C PRO A 148 -1.50 7.23 13.59
N ARG A 149 -0.43 7.22 12.81
CA ARG A 149 0.24 6.00 12.39
C ARG A 149 1.74 6.18 12.21
N LEU A 150 2.45 5.11 12.42
CA LEU A 150 3.86 4.97 12.05
C LEU A 150 3.96 3.97 10.92
N PHE A 151 4.79 4.23 9.94
CA PHE A 151 5.15 3.23 8.95
C PHE A 151 6.61 3.37 8.51
N ASN A 152 7.18 2.27 8.08
CA ASN A 152 8.53 2.23 7.53
C ASN A 152 8.60 1.22 6.38
N PHE A 153 9.57 1.43 5.52
CA PHE A 153 9.96 0.49 4.47
C PHE A 153 11.20 -0.26 4.92
N ILE A 154 11.17 -1.56 4.74
CA ILE A 154 12.32 -2.43 5.02
C ILE A 154 12.56 -3.37 3.83
N SER A 155 13.80 -3.72 3.59
CA SER A 155 14.16 -4.76 2.63
C SER A 155 13.80 -6.14 3.19
N VAL A 156 13.53 -7.10 2.31
CA VAL A 156 13.32 -8.50 2.73
C VAL A 156 14.53 -9.13 3.42
N ASN A 157 15.72 -8.51 3.26
CA ASN A 157 16.97 -8.95 3.89
C ASN A 157 17.29 -8.19 5.19
N GLU A 158 16.44 -7.25 5.61
CA GLU A 158 16.61 -6.48 6.83
C GLU A 158 15.73 -7.06 7.95
N GLU A 159 16.24 -7.11 9.15
CA GLU A 159 15.44 -7.44 10.31
C GLU A 159 14.43 -6.31 10.61
N PRO A 160 13.15 -6.64 10.80
CA PRO A 160 12.18 -5.64 11.24
C PRO A 160 12.49 -5.19 12.68
N PRO A 161 12.03 -4.01 13.09
CA PRO A 161 12.06 -3.60 14.49
C PRO A 161 11.44 -4.66 15.39
N LYS A 162 11.98 -4.83 16.61
CA LYS A 162 11.58 -5.89 17.57
C LYS A 162 10.08 -5.91 17.86
N GLU A 163 9.45 -4.74 17.87
CA GLU A 163 8.01 -4.56 18.08
C GLU A 163 7.17 -5.28 17.01
N PHE A 164 7.74 -5.50 15.82
CA PHE A 164 7.06 -6.20 14.73
C PHE A 164 7.30 -7.72 14.70
N PHE A 165 8.11 -8.27 15.61
CA PHE A 165 8.34 -9.72 15.64
C PHE A 165 7.06 -10.51 15.93
N CYS A 166 6.11 -9.92 16.66
CA CYS A 166 4.81 -10.52 16.87
C CYS A 166 4.04 -10.82 15.58
N VAL A 167 4.22 -10.02 14.53
CA VAL A 167 3.56 -10.22 13.22
C VAL A 167 4.18 -11.39 12.44
N ARG A 168 5.43 -11.76 12.72
CA ARG A 168 6.16 -12.79 11.97
C ARG A 168 5.43 -14.13 11.98
N ASN A 169 4.85 -14.51 13.12
CA ASN A 169 4.22 -15.79 13.33
C ASN A 169 2.72 -15.80 12.99
N THR A 170 2.15 -14.67 12.58
CA THR A 170 0.75 -14.64 12.13
C THR A 170 0.60 -15.24 10.74
N PRO A 171 -0.56 -15.81 10.40
CA PRO A 171 -0.78 -16.39 9.08
C PRO A 171 -0.74 -15.30 7.99
N SER A 172 -0.18 -15.68 6.85
CA SER A 172 -0.26 -14.89 5.62
C SER A 172 -1.70 -14.84 5.12
N ARG A 173 -2.15 -13.67 4.68
CA ARG A 173 -3.55 -13.40 4.27
C ARG A 173 -3.66 -12.81 2.87
N GLY A 174 -2.57 -12.71 2.16
CA GLY A 174 -2.54 -12.23 0.79
C GLY A 174 -3.29 -13.19 -0.14
N GLN A 175 -4.09 -12.62 -1.05
CA GLN A 175 -4.82 -13.41 -2.03
C GLN A 175 -3.94 -13.89 -3.18
N TYR A 176 -2.76 -13.29 -3.34
CA TYR A 176 -1.87 -13.57 -4.43
C TYR A 176 -0.40 -13.51 -4.00
N PRO A 177 0.12 -14.63 -3.46
CA PRO A 177 1.52 -14.74 -3.08
C PRO A 177 2.46 -14.33 -4.21
N GLY A 178 3.57 -13.66 -3.88
CA GLY A 178 4.55 -13.20 -4.85
C GLY A 178 4.23 -11.83 -5.47
N VAL A 179 2.97 -11.36 -5.46
CA VAL A 179 2.63 -9.99 -5.89
C VAL A 179 2.30 -9.12 -4.69
N PHE A 180 1.39 -9.59 -3.86
CA PHE A 180 0.99 -8.91 -2.64
C PHE A 180 0.61 -9.92 -1.57
N ASP A 181 1.16 -9.72 -0.40
CA ASP A 181 0.83 -10.47 0.79
C ASP A 181 0.81 -9.55 2.01
N TYR A 182 0.07 -9.94 3.05
CA TYR A 182 0.06 -9.19 4.29
C TYR A 182 -0.18 -10.10 5.49
N LYS A 183 0.29 -9.60 6.62
CA LYS A 183 0.05 -10.16 7.94
C LYS A 183 -0.35 -9.04 8.88
N TYR A 184 -1.15 -9.36 9.88
CA TYR A 184 -1.45 -8.40 10.94
C TYR A 184 -1.73 -9.09 12.25
N ILE A 185 -1.61 -8.32 13.31
CA ILE A 185 -2.04 -8.67 14.67
C ILE A 185 -2.58 -7.42 15.34
N ASP A 186 -3.58 -7.57 16.16
CA ASP A 186 -4.13 -6.52 17.01
C ASP A 186 -4.04 -6.92 18.48
N PHE A 187 -3.92 -5.91 19.34
CA PHE A 187 -3.84 -6.03 20.78
C PHE A 187 -4.97 -5.19 21.42
N PRO A 188 -6.16 -5.78 21.59
CA PRO A 188 -7.32 -5.06 22.17
C PRO A 188 -7.02 -4.44 23.53
N GLU A 189 -6.21 -5.12 24.35
CA GLU A 189 -5.80 -4.70 25.69
C GLU A 189 -4.87 -3.48 25.70
N ILE A 190 -4.25 -3.13 24.55
CA ILE A 190 -3.35 -1.97 24.41
C ILE A 190 -4.01 -0.91 23.50
N ASN A 191 -5.22 -0.49 23.86
CA ASN A 191 -6.00 0.48 23.09
C ASN A 191 -6.14 0.09 21.59
N ASN A 192 -6.40 -1.20 21.33
CA ASN A 192 -6.47 -1.74 19.98
C ASN A 192 -5.26 -1.33 19.13
N LEU A 193 -4.08 -1.58 19.63
CA LEU A 193 -2.85 -1.38 18.88
C LEU A 193 -2.76 -2.40 17.76
N HIS A 194 -2.57 -1.93 16.54
CA HIS A 194 -2.45 -2.76 15.35
C HIS A 194 -1.03 -2.71 14.80
N TYR A 195 -0.48 -3.89 14.49
CA TYR A 195 0.74 -4.05 13.71
C TYR A 195 0.43 -4.77 12.41
N TRP A 196 0.86 -4.19 11.31
CA TRP A 196 0.68 -4.72 9.96
C TRP A 196 2.01 -4.83 9.24
N ALA A 197 2.19 -5.89 8.47
CA ALA A 197 3.28 -6.04 7.52
C ALA A 197 2.71 -6.39 6.16
N MET A 198 3.10 -5.66 5.13
CA MET A 198 2.70 -5.87 3.74
C MET A 198 3.93 -6.15 2.90
N LEU A 199 3.90 -7.20 2.11
CA LEU A 199 4.95 -7.57 1.15
C LEU A 199 4.46 -7.29 -0.26
N PHE A 200 5.21 -6.50 -1.01
CA PHE A 200 4.95 -6.19 -2.41
C PHE A 200 6.05 -6.80 -3.28
N TRP A 201 5.62 -7.52 -4.31
CA TRP A 201 6.49 -8.10 -5.36
C TRP A 201 7.68 -8.90 -4.82
N ASP A 202 7.50 -9.60 -3.70
CA ASP A 202 8.51 -10.38 -2.99
C ASP A 202 9.80 -9.61 -2.59
N ARG A 203 9.77 -8.28 -2.60
CA ARG A 203 10.97 -7.45 -2.39
C ARG A 203 10.81 -6.28 -1.45
N LEU A 204 9.63 -5.71 -1.38
CA LEU A 204 9.37 -4.51 -0.63
C LEU A 204 8.44 -4.82 0.54
N ILE A 205 8.92 -4.66 1.76
CA ILE A 205 8.11 -4.80 2.96
C ILE A 205 7.76 -3.41 3.49
N VAL A 206 6.50 -3.22 3.82
CA VAL A 206 6.01 -2.05 4.53
C VAL A 206 5.44 -2.50 5.86
N ILE A 207 5.97 -1.96 6.95
CA ILE A 207 5.45 -2.18 8.30
C ILE A 207 4.68 -0.96 8.77
N ILE A 208 3.56 -1.19 9.45
CA ILE A 208 2.65 -0.14 9.91
C ILE A 208 2.22 -0.45 11.32
N ALA A 209 2.22 0.58 12.18
CA ALA A 209 1.64 0.53 13.50
C ALA A 209 0.68 1.71 13.70
N PHE A 210 -0.50 1.44 14.25
CA PHE A 210 -1.47 2.46 14.62
C PHE A 210 -2.36 1.94 15.74
N HIS A 211 -2.97 2.86 16.49
CA HIS A 211 -4.06 2.55 17.41
C HIS A 211 -5.41 2.77 16.72
N ASP A 212 -6.45 2.18 17.26
CA ASP A 212 -7.81 2.49 16.83
C ASP A 212 -8.08 4.00 16.88
N PRO A 213 -8.98 4.49 16.03
CA PRO A 213 -9.45 5.86 16.11
C PRO A 213 -9.89 6.22 17.54
N ASN A 214 -9.61 7.45 17.94
CA ASN A 214 -9.92 7.98 19.31
C ASN A 214 -9.14 7.34 20.46
N CYS A 215 -8.01 6.68 20.18
CA CYS A 215 -7.14 6.18 21.23
C CYS A 215 -6.82 7.29 22.25
N PRO A 216 -7.04 7.06 23.56
CA PRO A 216 -6.83 8.08 24.60
C PRO A 216 -5.36 8.25 24.98
N CYS A 217 -4.44 7.44 24.47
CA CYS A 217 -3.04 7.46 24.89
C CYS A 217 -2.38 8.83 24.54
N LYS A 218 -1.43 9.24 25.39
CA LYS A 218 -0.74 10.54 25.27
C LYS A 218 -0.13 10.74 23.86
N LYS A 219 0.50 9.70 23.31
CA LYS A 219 1.15 9.74 21.99
C LYS A 219 0.15 10.03 20.86
N CYS A 220 -1.01 9.37 20.86
CA CYS A 220 -2.04 9.60 19.86
C CYS A 220 -2.69 10.99 20.02
N LYS A 221 -2.89 11.44 21.24
CA LYS A 221 -3.37 12.83 21.50
C LYS A 221 -2.41 13.85 20.89
N THR A 222 -1.11 13.77 21.22
CA THR A 222 -0.10 14.71 20.69
C THR A 222 0.00 14.67 19.16
N LEU A 223 -0.29 13.55 18.51
CA LEU A 223 -0.26 13.44 17.04
C LEU A 223 -1.53 13.99 16.38
N ARG A 224 -2.67 13.99 17.08
CA ARG A 224 -3.92 14.59 16.58
C ARG A 224 -3.96 16.12 16.74
N ASP A 225 -3.27 16.63 17.75
CA ASP A 225 -3.24 18.06 18.08
C ASP A 225 -2.21 18.85 17.23
N LYS A 226 -1.53 18.18 16.28
CA LYS A 226 -0.59 18.76 15.30
C LYS A 226 -1.19 18.83 13.90
#